data_51a8b0371cac05aab883799296bb22d2
#
_entry.id   51a8b0371cac05aab883799296bb22d2
#
_cell.length_a   1.000
_cell.length_b   1.000
_cell.length_c   1.000
_cell.angle_alpha   90.00
_cell.angle_beta   90.00
_cell.angle_gamma   90.00
#
_symmetry.space_group_name_H-M   'P 1'
#
loop_
_entity.id
_entity.type
_entity.pdbx_description
1 polymer ?
#
loop_
_entity_poly.entity_id
_entity_poly.type
_entity_poly.pdbx_seq_one_letter_code
_entity_poly.pdbx_strand_id
1 'polypeptide(L)'
;MKQKGQFDPWVIEYDPADGARIGSLKYEEIELLTTEPRTFTAPKSDFGVYETRPVYGYDDCFPSVNVCGFPKMEWKVPDHGEICWLPWEVREKTDSLIFEVKSQNLAVRFKRRIKFRKNQLIWAFSVENQGNEVIPFQHVMHPLMPLRNISDIHLPNFERVFDEIQQKYRHFHNPDSIRKYLLSQPAKTTHMFFLQNIKNGRMSWDYKNGLEVEAIFSKNLFPTIGIWWNNNGYPDELGCRRNECALEPIPGYNSTLSDAYEMHKHLEVNISETFEWEIIWKIRKKT
;
A
#
# COMPACT_ATOMS: atom_id res chain seq x y z
N MET A 1 17.00 8.75 10.79
CA MET A 1 17.97 7.60 10.90
C MET A 1 17.17 6.33 10.88
N LYS A 2 17.58 5.37 10.03
CA LYS A 2 16.94 4.05 9.97
C LYS A 2 17.03 3.35 11.33
N GLN A 3 15.96 2.72 11.73
CA GLN A 3 15.80 1.99 12.99
C GLN A 3 15.45 0.53 12.68
N LYS A 4 15.69 -0.34 13.66
CA LYS A 4 15.42 -1.78 13.54
C LYS A 4 14.68 -2.28 14.77
N GLY A 5 13.58 -3.02 14.54
CA GLY A 5 12.85 -3.76 15.56
C GLY A 5 12.99 -5.27 15.35
N GLN A 6 13.02 -6.03 16.45
CA GLN A 6 13.08 -7.49 16.40
C GLN A 6 11.98 -8.08 17.28
N PHE A 7 11.08 -8.86 16.67
CA PHE A 7 9.91 -9.47 17.29
C PHE A 7 9.77 -10.92 16.83
N ASP A 8 10.62 -11.79 17.31
CA ASP A 8 10.74 -13.18 16.84
C ASP A 8 9.40 -13.82 16.42
N PRO A 9 9.30 -14.33 15.18
CA PRO A 9 10.33 -14.51 14.14
C PRO A 9 10.47 -13.34 13.15
N TRP A 10 9.95 -12.15 13.47
CA TRP A 10 9.91 -10.98 12.62
C TRP A 10 11.08 -10.03 12.86
N VAL A 11 11.60 -9.47 11.77
CA VAL A 11 12.56 -8.36 11.79
C VAL A 11 12.05 -7.27 10.87
N ILE A 12 12.08 -6.03 11.34
CA ILE A 12 11.61 -4.86 10.60
C ILE A 12 12.67 -3.76 10.64
N GLU A 13 12.95 -3.12 9.50
CA GLU A 13 13.75 -1.91 9.41
C GLU A 13 12.88 -0.79 8.85
N TYR A 14 12.93 0.38 9.49
CA TYR A 14 12.09 1.53 9.14
C TYR A 14 12.82 2.85 9.32
N ASP A 15 12.39 3.90 8.63
CA ASP A 15 12.93 5.24 8.76
C ASP A 15 11.85 6.24 9.17
N PRO A 16 11.82 6.67 10.44
CA PRO A 16 10.85 7.67 10.91
C PRO A 16 10.92 9.00 10.17
N ALA A 17 12.09 9.38 9.68
CA ALA A 17 12.27 10.66 8.99
C ALA A 17 11.80 10.63 7.52
N ASP A 18 11.56 9.44 6.96
CA ASP A 18 11.14 9.22 5.57
C ASP A 18 9.76 8.56 5.52
N GLY A 19 8.71 9.25 6.01
CA GLY A 19 7.33 8.75 5.99
C GLY A 19 7.09 7.50 6.83
N ALA A 20 7.96 7.22 7.81
CA ALA A 20 8.02 5.95 8.52
C ALA A 20 8.02 4.73 7.56
N ARG A 21 8.68 4.89 6.41
CA ARG A 21 8.88 3.84 5.40
C ARG A 21 9.45 2.59 6.04
N ILE A 22 8.88 1.44 5.73
CA ILE A 22 9.45 0.15 6.11
C ILE A 22 10.35 -0.29 4.96
N GLY A 23 11.66 -0.20 5.17
CA GLY A 23 12.66 -0.54 4.14
C GLY A 23 13.01 -2.01 4.08
N SER A 24 12.65 -2.80 5.11
CA SER A 24 12.81 -4.24 5.16
C SER A 24 11.80 -4.82 6.15
N LEU A 25 11.16 -5.90 5.75
CA LEU A 25 10.27 -6.69 6.62
C LEU A 25 10.56 -8.16 6.38
N LYS A 26 11.16 -8.82 7.36
CA LYS A 26 11.51 -10.23 7.27
C LYS A 26 10.64 -11.08 8.18
N TYR A 27 10.28 -12.24 7.66
CA TYR A 27 9.78 -13.35 8.44
C TYR A 27 10.84 -14.44 8.48
N GLU A 28 11.39 -14.72 9.67
CA GLU A 28 12.66 -15.44 9.82
C GLU A 28 13.74 -14.71 8.98
N GLU A 29 14.40 -15.39 8.05
CA GLU A 29 15.41 -14.79 7.15
C GLU A 29 14.85 -14.36 5.79
N ILE A 30 13.53 -14.50 5.56
CA ILE A 30 12.88 -14.25 4.28
C ILE A 30 12.44 -12.79 4.20
N GLU A 31 13.02 -12.04 3.27
CA GLU A 31 12.60 -10.68 2.97
C GLU A 31 11.29 -10.68 2.18
N LEU A 32 10.28 -9.96 2.69
CA LEU A 32 8.95 -9.88 2.08
C LEU A 32 8.78 -8.67 1.17
N LEU A 33 9.59 -7.63 1.33
CA LEU A 33 9.47 -6.39 0.58
C LEU A 33 10.65 -6.19 -0.36
N THR A 34 10.50 -5.27 -1.31
CA THR A 34 11.66 -4.73 -2.02
C THR A 34 12.52 -3.93 -1.05
N THR A 35 13.81 -3.91 -1.28
CA THR A 35 14.77 -3.18 -0.46
C THR A 35 15.37 -2.01 -1.23
N GLU A 36 15.98 -1.08 -0.52
CA GLU A 36 16.59 0.10 -1.10
C GLU A 36 17.50 -0.25 -2.28
N PRO A 37 17.31 0.37 -3.46
CA PRO A 37 18.12 0.09 -4.64
C PRO A 37 19.53 0.64 -4.46
N ARG A 38 20.56 -0.20 -4.70
CA ARG A 38 21.96 0.17 -4.50
C ARG A 38 22.50 1.17 -5.54
N THR A 39 21.87 1.24 -6.70
CA THR A 39 22.36 1.99 -7.87
C THR A 39 21.48 3.16 -8.24
N PHE A 40 20.44 3.46 -7.45
CA PHE A 40 19.57 4.57 -7.73
C PHE A 40 20.27 5.89 -7.42
N THR A 41 20.49 6.71 -8.43
CA THR A 41 20.87 8.10 -8.26
C THR A 41 19.59 8.92 -8.32
N ALA A 42 19.03 9.26 -7.16
CA ALA A 42 17.83 10.07 -7.09
C ALA A 42 18.08 11.42 -7.80
N PRO A 43 17.12 11.90 -8.63
CA PRO A 43 17.06 13.30 -8.99
C PRO A 43 16.94 14.16 -7.72
N LYS A 44 17.09 15.48 -7.84
CA LYS A 44 16.83 16.35 -6.70
C LYS A 44 15.43 16.06 -6.18
N SER A 45 15.35 15.69 -4.90
CA SER A 45 14.07 15.42 -4.25
C SER A 45 13.14 16.61 -4.36
N ASP A 46 11.93 16.39 -4.84
CA ASP A 46 10.87 17.39 -4.97
C ASP A 46 9.65 16.87 -4.20
N PHE A 47 9.22 17.63 -3.20
CA PHE A 47 8.08 17.25 -2.36
C PHE A 47 6.82 17.04 -3.22
N GLY A 48 6.19 15.89 -3.06
CA GLY A 48 4.97 15.55 -3.79
C GLY A 48 5.19 14.93 -5.18
N VAL A 49 6.45 14.74 -5.60
CA VAL A 49 6.80 14.00 -6.82
C VAL A 49 7.47 12.68 -6.42
N TYR A 50 6.66 11.65 -6.26
CA TYR A 50 7.06 10.40 -5.59
C TYR A 50 8.30 9.73 -6.20
N GLU A 51 8.45 9.77 -7.52
CA GLU A 51 9.60 9.18 -8.25
C GLU A 51 10.93 9.94 -8.04
N THR A 52 10.93 11.09 -7.38
CA THR A 52 12.16 11.81 -7.04
C THR A 52 12.86 11.26 -5.80
N ARG A 53 12.28 10.27 -5.15
CA ARG A 53 12.85 9.55 -4.01
C ARG A 53 13.03 8.07 -4.36
N PRO A 54 13.93 7.32 -3.68
CA PRO A 54 14.01 5.88 -3.88
C PRO A 54 12.67 5.23 -3.56
N VAL A 55 12.13 4.42 -4.48
CA VAL A 55 10.86 3.71 -4.30
C VAL A 55 11.15 2.25 -3.98
N TYR A 56 10.78 1.82 -2.76
CA TYR A 56 10.97 0.47 -2.26
C TYR A 56 10.24 0.28 -0.93
N GLY A 57 10.10 -0.97 -0.51
CA GLY A 57 9.59 -1.30 0.80
C GLY A 57 8.09 -1.08 0.94
N TYR A 58 7.69 -0.37 1.97
CA TYR A 58 6.30 -0.09 2.29
C TYR A 58 6.11 1.38 2.67
N ASP A 59 5.13 2.01 2.09
CA ASP A 59 4.62 3.33 2.46
C ASP A 59 3.12 3.28 2.75
N ASP A 60 2.60 4.27 3.49
CA ASP A 60 1.17 4.54 3.60
C ASP A 60 0.78 5.67 2.65
N CYS A 61 -0.18 5.42 1.77
CA CYS A 61 -0.78 6.47 0.94
C CYS A 61 -2.00 7.05 1.65
N PHE A 62 -1.95 8.34 1.98
CA PHE A 62 -3.04 9.06 2.65
C PHE A 62 -2.93 10.57 2.37
N PRO A 63 -4.03 11.28 2.04
CA PRO A 63 -5.42 10.84 1.92
C PRO A 63 -5.79 10.34 0.51
N SER A 64 -4.85 10.16 -0.39
CA SER A 64 -5.02 9.67 -1.78
C SER A 64 -3.78 8.90 -2.20
N VAL A 65 -3.85 8.13 -3.28
CA VAL A 65 -2.66 7.58 -3.95
C VAL A 65 -2.18 8.57 -5.01
N ASN A 66 -2.94 8.76 -6.07
CA ASN A 66 -2.55 9.70 -7.13
C ASN A 66 -2.85 11.15 -6.76
N VAL A 67 -2.11 12.04 -7.40
CA VAL A 67 -2.29 13.49 -7.32
C VAL A 67 -3.72 13.87 -7.70
N CYS A 68 -4.41 14.61 -6.83
CA CYS A 68 -5.76 15.12 -7.10
C CYS A 68 -6.05 16.39 -6.29
N GLY A 69 -7.14 17.07 -6.59
CA GLY A 69 -7.68 18.09 -5.69
C GLY A 69 -8.29 17.43 -4.45
N PHE A 70 -8.03 17.97 -3.27
CA PHE A 70 -8.74 17.53 -2.07
C PHE A 70 -10.19 18.02 -2.10
N PRO A 71 -11.19 17.17 -1.82
CA PRO A 71 -12.59 17.60 -1.82
C PRO A 71 -12.83 18.79 -0.87
N LYS A 72 -13.52 19.83 -1.38
CA LYS A 72 -13.92 21.05 -0.61
C LYS A 72 -12.78 21.94 -0.09
N MET A 73 -11.54 21.72 -0.54
CA MET A 73 -10.39 22.57 -0.15
C MET A 73 -9.55 22.93 -1.37
N GLU A 74 -8.95 24.13 -1.36
CA GLU A 74 -7.95 24.53 -2.34
C GLU A 74 -6.58 23.91 -1.99
N TRP A 75 -6.52 22.58 -2.00
CA TRP A 75 -5.30 21.84 -1.76
C TRP A 75 -5.14 20.72 -2.79
N LYS A 76 -3.98 20.68 -3.40
CA LYS A 76 -3.59 19.60 -4.30
C LYS A 76 -2.85 18.54 -3.49
N VAL A 77 -3.47 17.39 -3.34
CA VAL A 77 -2.87 16.23 -2.67
C VAL A 77 -1.64 15.78 -3.46
N PRO A 78 -0.47 15.64 -2.82
CA PRO A 78 0.72 15.18 -3.49
C PRO A 78 0.63 13.71 -3.88
N ASP A 79 1.55 13.28 -4.74
CA ASP A 79 1.66 11.89 -5.18
C ASP A 79 1.95 10.95 -4.00
N HIS A 80 1.19 9.86 -3.89
CA HIS A 80 1.10 8.93 -2.74
C HIS A 80 0.64 9.58 -1.44
N GLY A 81 -0.05 10.75 -1.55
CA GLY A 81 -0.56 11.49 -0.40
C GLY A 81 0.53 12.24 0.36
N GLU A 82 0.16 12.75 1.53
CA GLU A 82 1.03 13.64 2.30
C GLU A 82 1.93 12.89 3.30
N ILE A 83 1.37 11.88 3.97
CA ILE A 83 2.02 11.32 5.17
C ILE A 83 3.31 10.53 4.87
N CYS A 84 3.45 9.99 3.67
CA CYS A 84 4.69 9.33 3.24
C CYS A 84 5.88 10.29 3.07
N TRP A 85 5.63 11.60 3.08
CA TRP A 85 6.65 12.66 3.00
C TRP A 85 7.05 13.27 4.35
N LEU A 86 6.25 13.01 5.38
CA LEU A 86 6.40 13.66 6.69
C LEU A 86 7.26 12.79 7.63
N PRO A 87 7.95 13.39 8.59
CA PRO A 87 8.55 12.63 9.69
C PRO A 87 7.46 12.15 10.66
N TRP A 88 7.62 10.92 11.16
CA TRP A 88 6.71 10.29 12.10
C TRP A 88 7.35 10.07 13.46
N GLU A 89 6.53 10.13 14.50
CA GLU A 89 6.90 9.66 15.83
C GLU A 89 6.74 8.13 15.90
N VAL A 90 7.70 7.47 16.57
CA VAL A 90 7.67 6.02 16.70
C VAL A 90 7.84 5.62 18.16
N ARG A 91 7.02 4.67 18.62
CA ARG A 91 7.11 4.08 19.95
C ARG A 91 7.11 2.55 19.84
N GLU A 92 8.13 1.94 20.40
CA GLU A 92 8.23 0.49 20.50
C GLU A 92 7.55 -0.02 21.77
N LYS A 93 6.85 -1.15 21.66
CA LYS A 93 6.26 -1.94 22.74
C LYS A 93 6.78 -3.37 22.62
N THR A 94 6.53 -4.18 23.63
CA THR A 94 7.00 -5.57 23.68
C THR A 94 6.61 -6.41 22.47
N ASP A 95 5.43 -6.19 21.89
CA ASP A 95 4.89 -6.96 20.76
C ASP A 95 4.44 -6.10 19.58
N SER A 96 4.77 -4.82 19.57
CA SER A 96 4.28 -3.92 18.54
C SER A 96 5.13 -2.65 18.37
N LEU A 97 5.05 -2.08 17.18
CA LEU A 97 5.49 -0.71 16.86
C LEU A 97 4.27 0.17 16.63
N ILE A 98 4.33 1.38 17.15
CA ILE A 98 3.31 2.42 16.97
C ILE A 98 3.96 3.59 16.28
N PHE A 99 3.40 3.99 15.15
CA PHE A 99 3.83 5.10 14.31
C PHE A 99 2.72 6.14 14.29
N GLU A 100 3.03 7.41 14.52
CA GLU A 100 2.06 8.50 14.55
C GLU A 100 2.58 9.69 13.76
N VAL A 101 1.69 10.34 13.02
CA VAL A 101 1.98 11.57 12.28
C VAL A 101 0.78 12.51 12.33
N LYS A 102 1.02 13.80 12.38
CA LYS A 102 0.01 14.83 12.13
C LYS A 102 0.12 15.28 10.68
N SER A 103 -1.00 15.32 9.97
CA SER A 103 -1.07 15.97 8.68
C SER A 103 -0.76 17.46 8.82
N GLN A 104 -0.13 18.04 7.82
CA GLN A 104 0.16 19.47 7.77
C GLN A 104 -1.00 20.26 7.13
N ASN A 105 -1.77 19.62 6.25
CA ASN A 105 -2.85 20.25 5.51
C ASN A 105 -4.24 19.90 6.05
N LEU A 106 -4.36 18.77 6.73
CA LEU A 106 -5.61 18.31 7.34
C LEU A 106 -5.51 18.34 8.87
N ALA A 107 -6.58 18.70 9.54
CA ALA A 107 -6.63 18.66 11.00
C ALA A 107 -6.81 17.20 11.51
N VAL A 108 -5.91 16.31 11.10
CA VAL A 108 -5.97 14.89 11.50
C VAL A 108 -4.66 14.38 12.05
N ARG A 109 -4.75 13.40 12.93
CA ARG A 109 -3.65 12.56 13.36
C ARG A 109 -3.85 11.15 12.77
N PHE A 110 -2.87 10.69 12.01
CA PHE A 110 -2.83 9.33 11.48
C PHE A 110 -1.95 8.45 12.37
N LYS A 111 -2.40 7.23 12.62
CA LYS A 111 -1.65 6.24 13.39
C LYS A 111 -1.64 4.90 12.67
N ARG A 112 -0.47 4.26 12.64
CA ARG A 112 -0.26 2.88 12.25
C ARG A 112 0.32 2.12 13.43
N ARG A 113 -0.30 1.03 13.85
CA ARG A 113 0.26 0.07 14.80
C ARG A 113 0.48 -1.26 14.10
N ILE A 114 1.69 -1.78 14.18
CA ILE A 114 2.03 -3.12 13.70
C ILE A 114 2.21 -4.00 14.94
N LYS A 115 1.35 -5.01 15.08
CA LYS A 115 1.44 -6.00 16.16
C LYS A 115 1.96 -7.31 15.60
N PHE A 116 3.05 -7.78 16.21
CA PHE A 116 3.77 -8.97 15.78
C PHE A 116 3.28 -10.20 16.55
N ARG A 117 2.94 -11.27 15.82
CA ARG A 117 2.60 -12.59 16.33
C ARG A 117 3.46 -13.63 15.60
N LYS A 118 3.58 -14.85 16.13
CA LYS A 118 4.44 -15.88 15.56
C LYS A 118 4.29 -16.04 14.04
N ASN A 119 3.06 -16.11 13.54
CA ASN A 119 2.77 -16.28 12.10
C ASN A 119 1.78 -15.25 11.55
N GLN A 120 1.75 -14.07 12.17
CA GLN A 120 0.75 -13.06 11.83
C GLN A 120 1.25 -11.66 12.14
N LEU A 121 1.00 -10.72 11.23
CA LEU A 121 1.07 -9.28 11.48
C LEU A 121 -0.34 -8.71 11.50
N ILE A 122 -0.63 -7.90 12.51
CA ILE A 122 -1.86 -7.11 12.57
C ILE A 122 -1.48 -5.66 12.32
N TRP A 123 -1.92 -5.13 11.21
CA TRP A 123 -1.78 -3.74 10.82
C TRP A 123 -3.06 -3.02 11.26
N ALA A 124 -2.99 -2.30 12.36
CA ALA A 124 -4.10 -1.50 12.87
C ALA A 124 -3.83 -0.02 12.55
N PHE A 125 -4.82 0.63 12.00
CA PHE A 125 -4.75 2.02 11.58
C PHE A 125 -5.84 2.84 12.25
N SER A 126 -5.58 4.11 12.47
CA SER A 126 -6.62 5.06 12.88
C SER A 126 -6.36 6.46 12.33
N VAL A 127 -7.44 7.16 12.06
CA VAL A 127 -7.48 8.59 11.73
C VAL A 127 -8.32 9.29 12.78
N GLU A 128 -7.69 10.14 13.59
CA GLU A 128 -8.35 11.00 14.58
C GLU A 128 -8.59 12.37 13.94
N ASN A 129 -9.84 12.80 13.86
CA ASN A 129 -10.19 14.13 13.38
C ASN A 129 -10.11 15.14 14.52
N GLN A 130 -9.18 16.07 14.43
CA GLN A 130 -8.94 17.15 15.40
C GLN A 130 -9.52 18.50 14.93
N GLY A 131 -10.24 18.49 13.81
CA GLY A 131 -10.88 19.66 13.20
C GLY A 131 -12.36 19.78 13.48
N ASN A 132 -12.99 20.66 12.74
CA ASN A 132 -14.40 21.00 12.85
C ASN A 132 -15.22 20.66 11.57
N GLU A 133 -14.63 19.88 10.65
CA GLU A 133 -15.27 19.42 9.43
C GLU A 133 -15.06 17.90 9.28
N VAL A 134 -15.98 17.23 8.58
CA VAL A 134 -15.83 15.82 8.20
C VAL A 134 -14.72 15.71 7.16
N ILE A 135 -13.76 14.84 7.39
CA ILE A 135 -12.59 14.65 6.52
C ILE A 135 -12.77 13.37 5.70
N PRO A 136 -12.98 13.50 4.36
CA PRO A 136 -12.95 12.37 3.46
C PRO A 136 -11.50 11.93 3.19
N PHE A 137 -11.28 10.60 3.04
CA PHE A 137 -9.95 10.09 2.74
C PHE A 137 -9.99 8.73 2.04
N GLN A 138 -8.91 8.40 1.36
CA GLN A 138 -8.50 7.04 1.07
C GLN A 138 -7.25 6.73 1.88
N HIS A 139 -7.14 5.52 2.37
CA HIS A 139 -5.88 4.97 2.86
C HIS A 139 -5.56 3.71 2.10
N VAL A 140 -4.35 3.63 1.60
CA VAL A 140 -3.86 2.46 0.87
C VAL A 140 -2.51 2.04 1.47
N MET A 141 -2.45 0.79 1.90
CA MET A 141 -1.18 0.14 2.18
C MET A 141 -0.46 -0.11 0.85
N HIS A 142 0.76 0.37 0.73
CA HIS A 142 1.56 0.26 -0.51
C HIS A 142 2.79 -0.64 -0.29
N PRO A 143 2.62 -1.97 -0.11
CA PRO A 143 3.72 -2.91 0.07
C PRO A 143 4.31 -3.31 -1.28
N LEU A 144 5.50 -2.87 -1.59
CA LEU A 144 6.21 -3.27 -2.80
C LEU A 144 6.94 -4.60 -2.56
N MET A 145 6.45 -5.65 -3.16
CA MET A 145 7.02 -7.00 -3.09
C MET A 145 7.92 -7.26 -4.29
N PRO A 146 9.05 -7.96 -4.14
CA PRO A 146 9.94 -8.27 -5.27
C PRO A 146 9.26 -9.26 -6.22
N LEU A 147 8.77 -8.78 -7.36
CA LEU A 147 7.99 -9.56 -8.33
C LEU A 147 8.71 -10.85 -8.76
N ARG A 148 10.03 -10.79 -8.95
CA ARG A 148 10.86 -11.95 -9.28
C ARG A 148 10.78 -13.09 -8.26
N ASN A 149 10.42 -12.78 -7.00
CA ASN A 149 10.29 -13.76 -5.92
C ASN A 149 8.86 -14.30 -5.77
N ILE A 150 7.88 -13.71 -6.44
CA ILE A 150 6.49 -14.16 -6.44
C ILE A 150 6.35 -15.33 -7.41
N SER A 151 5.77 -16.43 -6.95
CA SER A 151 5.45 -17.60 -7.77
C SER A 151 3.98 -17.67 -8.12
N ASP A 152 3.10 -17.12 -7.28
CA ASP A 152 1.66 -17.15 -7.49
C ASP A 152 0.93 -16.04 -6.73
N ILE A 153 -0.30 -15.73 -7.18
CA ILE A 153 -1.24 -14.83 -6.50
C ILE A 153 -2.64 -15.43 -6.48
N HIS A 154 -3.38 -15.21 -5.41
CA HIS A 154 -4.74 -15.68 -5.24
C HIS A 154 -5.65 -14.51 -4.91
N LEU A 155 -6.60 -14.25 -5.77
CA LEU A 155 -7.49 -13.10 -5.73
C LEU A 155 -8.93 -13.53 -5.46
N PRO A 156 -9.75 -12.72 -4.80
CA PRO A 156 -11.17 -12.99 -4.65
C PRO A 156 -11.91 -12.81 -5.99
N ASN A 157 -13.12 -13.36 -6.08
CA ASN A 157 -14.04 -13.02 -7.16
C ASN A 157 -14.36 -11.51 -7.13
N PHE A 158 -14.55 -10.93 -8.29
CA PHE A 158 -14.81 -9.51 -8.52
C PHE A 158 -15.93 -9.33 -9.56
N GLU A 159 -16.39 -8.09 -9.75
CA GLU A 159 -17.39 -7.81 -10.80
C GLU A 159 -16.76 -7.31 -12.09
N ARG A 160 -15.75 -6.43 -11.97
CA ARG A 160 -15.09 -5.82 -13.13
C ARG A 160 -13.66 -5.42 -12.81
N VAL A 161 -12.86 -5.23 -13.85
CA VAL A 161 -11.47 -4.79 -13.76
C VAL A 161 -11.29 -3.51 -14.55
N PHE A 162 -10.79 -2.47 -13.88
CA PHE A 162 -10.39 -1.23 -14.52
C PHE A 162 -8.87 -1.20 -14.69
N ASP A 163 -8.40 -0.90 -15.88
CA ASP A 163 -6.98 -0.69 -16.21
C ASP A 163 -6.69 0.80 -16.15
N GLU A 164 -6.01 1.25 -15.10
CA GLU A 164 -5.77 2.68 -14.90
C GLU A 164 -4.78 3.25 -15.91
N ILE A 165 -3.77 2.48 -16.31
CA ILE A 165 -2.78 2.94 -17.30
C ILE A 165 -3.45 3.15 -18.66
N GLN A 166 -4.37 2.28 -19.04
CA GLN A 166 -5.07 2.37 -20.32
C GLN A 166 -6.43 3.09 -20.25
N GLN A 167 -6.84 3.52 -19.06
CA GLN A 167 -8.10 4.24 -18.79
C GLN A 167 -9.32 3.51 -19.38
N LYS A 168 -9.40 2.19 -19.20
CA LYS A 168 -10.50 1.37 -19.72
C LYS A 168 -10.79 0.14 -18.86
N TYR A 169 -12.02 -0.36 -18.95
CA TYR A 169 -12.36 -1.66 -18.41
C TYR A 169 -11.78 -2.79 -19.25
N ARG A 170 -11.23 -3.80 -18.55
CA ARG A 170 -10.69 -5.02 -19.15
C ARG A 170 -11.64 -6.17 -18.89
N HIS A 171 -11.74 -7.05 -19.86
CA HIS A 171 -12.59 -8.22 -19.76
C HIS A 171 -11.80 -9.42 -19.21
N PHE A 172 -11.95 -9.71 -17.94
CA PHE A 172 -11.45 -10.91 -17.28
C PHE A 172 -12.65 -11.67 -16.70
N HIS A 173 -12.74 -12.95 -16.98
CA HIS A 173 -13.90 -13.77 -16.59
C HIS A 173 -13.91 -14.14 -15.10
N ASN A 174 -12.72 -14.29 -14.50
CA ASN A 174 -12.56 -14.75 -13.12
C ASN A 174 -11.14 -14.44 -12.60
N PRO A 175 -10.87 -14.63 -11.30
CA PRO A 175 -9.54 -14.43 -10.71
C PRO A 175 -8.41 -15.20 -11.40
N ASP A 176 -8.66 -16.42 -11.83
CA ASP A 176 -7.64 -17.26 -12.49
C ASP A 176 -7.22 -16.68 -13.86
N SER A 177 -8.14 -16.06 -14.59
CA SER A 177 -7.83 -15.43 -15.88
C SER A 177 -6.89 -14.22 -15.72
N ILE A 178 -7.10 -13.38 -14.71
CA ILE A 178 -6.21 -12.25 -14.43
C ILE A 178 -4.87 -12.71 -13.83
N ARG A 179 -4.90 -13.69 -12.94
CA ARG A 179 -3.72 -14.34 -12.39
C ARG A 179 -2.80 -14.86 -13.51
N LYS A 180 -3.32 -15.68 -14.42
CA LYS A 180 -2.58 -16.22 -15.58
C LYS A 180 -2.03 -15.11 -16.46
N TYR A 181 -2.84 -14.07 -16.71
CA TYR A 181 -2.42 -12.91 -17.48
C TYR A 181 -1.21 -12.24 -16.83
N LEU A 182 -1.28 -11.88 -15.55
CA LEU A 182 -0.20 -11.18 -14.84
C LEU A 182 1.09 -12.01 -14.76
N LEU A 183 0.97 -13.29 -14.40
CA LEU A 183 2.13 -14.19 -14.30
C LEU A 183 2.82 -14.47 -15.65
N SER A 184 2.12 -14.29 -16.77
CA SER A 184 2.67 -14.46 -18.12
C SER A 184 3.26 -13.19 -18.73
N GLN A 185 3.22 -12.05 -18.03
CA GLN A 185 3.68 -10.79 -18.60
C GLN A 185 5.19 -10.78 -18.85
N PRO A 186 5.63 -10.42 -20.06
CA PRO A 186 7.05 -10.35 -20.38
C PRO A 186 7.73 -9.18 -19.64
N ALA A 187 9.06 -9.21 -19.63
CA ALA A 187 9.83 -8.06 -19.16
C ALA A 187 9.49 -6.78 -19.93
N LYS A 188 9.65 -5.62 -19.28
CA LYS A 188 9.30 -4.28 -19.80
C LYS A 188 7.80 -4.03 -19.92
N THR A 189 7.00 -4.68 -19.06
CA THR A 189 5.56 -4.41 -18.96
C THR A 189 5.20 -3.88 -17.58
N THR A 190 4.18 -3.03 -17.55
CA THR A 190 3.63 -2.46 -16.32
C THR A 190 2.11 -2.43 -16.42
N HIS A 191 1.46 -2.81 -15.33
CA HIS A 191 0.00 -2.77 -15.22
C HIS A 191 -0.40 -2.16 -13.87
N MET A 192 -1.49 -1.39 -13.89
CA MET A 192 -2.21 -0.98 -12.69
C MET A 192 -3.68 -1.34 -12.90
N PHE A 193 -4.14 -2.37 -12.21
CA PHE A 193 -5.51 -2.88 -12.28
C PHE A 193 -6.26 -2.65 -10.98
N PHE A 194 -7.55 -2.33 -11.11
CA PHE A 194 -8.48 -2.27 -9.98
C PHE A 194 -9.55 -3.35 -10.14
N LEU A 195 -9.51 -4.35 -9.27
CA LEU A 195 -10.54 -5.36 -9.14
C LEU A 195 -11.66 -4.78 -8.28
N GLN A 196 -12.75 -4.36 -8.89
CA GLN A 196 -13.84 -3.64 -8.23
C GLN A 196 -14.97 -4.58 -7.79
N ASN A 197 -15.60 -4.25 -6.65
CA ASN A 197 -16.70 -5.00 -6.03
C ASN A 197 -16.33 -6.47 -5.76
N ILE A 198 -15.21 -6.66 -5.05
CA ILE A 198 -14.74 -7.97 -4.64
C ILE A 198 -15.76 -8.69 -3.74
N LYS A 199 -15.82 -10.01 -3.81
CA LYS A 199 -16.84 -10.79 -3.08
C LYS A 199 -16.45 -11.14 -1.65
N ASN A 200 -15.15 -11.10 -1.33
CA ASN A 200 -14.64 -11.25 0.05
C ASN A 200 -13.35 -10.45 0.24
N GLY A 201 -12.98 -10.17 1.49
CA GLY A 201 -11.79 -9.42 1.86
C GLY A 201 -10.58 -10.32 2.12
N ARG A 202 -10.22 -11.17 1.16
CA ARG A 202 -9.06 -12.05 1.25
C ARG A 202 -8.33 -12.08 -0.07
N MET A 203 -7.00 -12.00 0.00
CA MET A 203 -6.08 -12.24 -1.10
C MET A 203 -4.80 -12.86 -0.55
N SER A 204 -4.06 -13.60 -1.36
CA SER A 204 -2.75 -14.11 -0.95
C SER A 204 -1.76 -14.12 -2.11
N TRP A 205 -0.50 -14.22 -1.75
CA TRP A 205 0.59 -14.38 -2.70
C TRP A 205 1.62 -15.37 -2.16
N ASP A 206 2.22 -16.08 -3.08
CA ASP A 206 3.21 -17.10 -2.81
C ASP A 206 4.60 -16.62 -3.21
N TYR A 207 5.55 -16.80 -2.33
CA TYR A 207 6.97 -16.64 -2.65
C TYR A 207 7.56 -17.95 -3.15
N LYS A 208 8.52 -17.89 -4.07
CA LYS A 208 9.23 -19.04 -4.65
C LYS A 208 9.91 -19.94 -3.61
N ASN A 209 10.18 -19.45 -2.43
CA ASN A 209 10.75 -20.20 -1.31
C ASN A 209 9.71 -20.96 -0.45
N GLY A 210 8.47 -21.04 -0.92
CA GLY A 210 7.40 -21.78 -0.25
C GLY A 210 6.67 -21.00 0.85
N LEU A 211 6.91 -19.69 0.98
CA LEU A 211 6.15 -18.88 1.92
C LEU A 211 4.88 -18.32 1.25
N GLU A 212 3.74 -18.48 1.89
CA GLU A 212 2.48 -17.82 1.53
C GLU A 212 2.17 -16.70 2.52
N VAL A 213 1.76 -15.55 2.01
CA VAL A 213 1.19 -14.46 2.80
C VAL A 213 -0.27 -14.29 2.41
N GLU A 214 -1.19 -14.44 3.36
CA GLU A 214 -2.63 -14.16 3.19
C GLU A 214 -2.98 -12.83 3.86
N ALA A 215 -3.47 -11.86 3.10
CA ALA A 215 -4.04 -10.62 3.61
C ALA A 215 -5.55 -10.76 3.81
N ILE A 216 -6.03 -10.37 4.99
CA ILE A 216 -7.45 -10.40 5.40
C ILE A 216 -7.85 -9.00 5.83
N PHE A 217 -8.94 -8.50 5.26
CA PHE A 217 -9.46 -7.14 5.50
C PHE A 217 -10.98 -7.06 5.35
N SER A 218 -11.57 -5.96 5.78
CA SER A 218 -13.01 -5.71 5.61
C SER A 218 -13.33 -5.32 4.17
N LYS A 219 -14.02 -6.17 3.41
CA LYS A 219 -14.49 -5.83 2.06
C LYS A 219 -15.49 -4.67 2.03
N ASN A 220 -16.14 -4.38 3.15
CA ASN A 220 -17.10 -3.27 3.22
C ASN A 220 -16.38 -1.92 3.26
N LEU A 221 -15.16 -1.89 3.83
CA LEU A 221 -14.30 -0.70 3.82
C LEU A 221 -13.44 -0.65 2.57
N PHE A 222 -13.05 -1.81 2.04
CA PHE A 222 -12.14 -1.96 0.90
C PHE A 222 -12.78 -2.85 -0.16
N PRO A 223 -13.75 -2.34 -0.94
CA PRO A 223 -14.43 -3.12 -1.97
C PRO A 223 -13.61 -3.36 -3.22
N THR A 224 -12.39 -2.84 -3.28
CA THR A 224 -11.49 -2.89 -4.44
C THR A 224 -10.12 -3.41 -4.03
N ILE A 225 -9.47 -4.14 -4.92
CA ILE A 225 -8.04 -4.46 -4.83
C ILE A 225 -7.32 -3.79 -5.99
N GLY A 226 -6.39 -2.88 -5.68
CA GLY A 226 -5.38 -2.40 -6.61
C GLY A 226 -4.31 -3.47 -6.82
N ILE A 227 -3.89 -3.65 -8.07
CA ILE A 227 -2.79 -4.54 -8.44
C ILE A 227 -1.78 -3.75 -9.25
N TRP A 228 -0.70 -3.35 -8.59
CA TRP A 228 0.49 -2.87 -9.26
C TRP A 228 1.35 -4.06 -9.68
N TRP A 229 1.70 -4.11 -10.96
CA TRP A 229 2.49 -5.21 -11.52
C TRP A 229 3.54 -4.65 -12.46
N ASN A 230 4.76 -4.48 -11.99
CA ASN A 230 5.84 -3.84 -12.71
C ASN A 230 6.98 -4.82 -12.99
N ASN A 231 6.98 -5.41 -14.17
CA ASN A 231 8.05 -6.30 -14.63
C ASN A 231 9.12 -5.51 -15.43
N ASN A 232 9.84 -4.62 -14.76
CA ASN A 232 10.86 -3.75 -15.34
C ASN A 232 10.33 -2.83 -16.48
N GLY A 233 9.07 -2.42 -16.41
CA GLY A 233 8.45 -1.53 -17.38
C GLY A 233 8.45 -0.06 -16.96
N TYR A 234 8.61 0.22 -15.65
CA TYR A 234 8.49 1.58 -15.11
C TYR A 234 9.42 1.79 -13.91
N PRO A 235 9.99 2.98 -13.68
CA PRO A 235 10.08 4.07 -14.65
C PRO A 235 11.14 3.76 -15.73
N ASP A 236 10.97 4.31 -16.92
CA ASP A 236 11.91 4.11 -18.03
C ASP A 236 13.04 5.16 -18.03
N GLU A 237 12.76 6.35 -17.48
CA GLU A 237 13.52 7.57 -17.68
C GLU A 237 14.84 7.64 -16.88
N LEU A 238 14.96 6.90 -15.79
CA LEU A 238 16.11 7.02 -14.86
C LEU A 238 17.02 5.80 -14.83
N GLY A 239 16.87 4.86 -15.77
CA GLY A 239 17.64 3.61 -15.76
C GLY A 239 17.37 2.70 -14.55
N CYS A 240 16.38 3.06 -13.73
CA CYS A 240 15.97 2.36 -12.50
C CYS A 240 14.67 1.61 -12.73
N ARG A 241 14.68 0.69 -13.68
CA ARG A 241 13.53 -0.18 -13.90
C ARG A 241 13.33 -1.08 -12.70
N ARG A 242 12.16 -0.94 -12.05
CA ARG A 242 11.83 -1.72 -10.87
C ARG A 242 11.15 -3.03 -11.24
N ASN A 243 11.45 -4.08 -10.47
CA ASN A 243 10.80 -5.38 -10.57
C ASN A 243 10.03 -5.64 -9.29
N GLU A 244 8.77 -5.23 -9.29
CA GLU A 244 7.94 -5.18 -8.08
C GLU A 244 6.48 -5.40 -8.39
N CYS A 245 5.73 -5.80 -7.38
CA CYS A 245 4.28 -5.81 -7.42
C CYS A 245 3.71 -5.37 -6.06
N ALA A 246 2.47 -4.90 -6.07
CA ALA A 246 1.68 -4.67 -4.87
C ALA A 246 0.25 -5.18 -5.05
N LEU A 247 -0.34 -5.66 -3.96
CA LEU A 247 -1.75 -6.02 -3.85
C LEU A 247 -2.36 -5.17 -2.73
N GLU A 248 -3.28 -4.28 -3.08
CA GLU A 248 -3.66 -3.14 -2.27
C GLU A 248 -5.18 -3.10 -2.03
N PRO A 249 -5.67 -3.34 -0.82
CA PRO A 249 -7.05 -3.03 -0.47
C PRO A 249 -7.31 -1.52 -0.58
N ILE A 250 -8.28 -1.11 -1.41
CA ILE A 250 -8.59 0.29 -1.70
C ILE A 250 -10.07 0.58 -1.41
N PRO A 251 -10.38 1.70 -0.70
CA PRO A 251 -11.76 2.11 -0.45
C PRO A 251 -12.50 2.51 -1.73
N GLY A 252 -11.83 3.25 -2.62
CA GLY A 252 -12.34 3.73 -3.89
C GLY A 252 -12.29 2.71 -5.02
N TYR A 253 -12.61 3.16 -6.23
CA TYR A 253 -12.55 2.35 -7.44
C TYR A 253 -11.28 2.59 -8.26
N ASN A 254 -10.49 3.57 -7.89
CA ASN A 254 -9.24 3.98 -8.52
C ASN A 254 -8.32 4.68 -7.50
N SER A 255 -7.21 5.24 -7.99
CA SER A 255 -6.15 5.81 -7.15
C SER A 255 -6.46 7.21 -6.60
N THR A 256 -7.51 7.91 -7.04
CA THR A 256 -7.75 9.30 -6.64
C THR A 256 -8.85 9.46 -5.60
N LEU A 257 -8.60 10.27 -4.59
CA LEU A 257 -9.62 10.63 -3.61
C LEU A 257 -10.75 11.45 -4.25
N SER A 258 -10.45 12.34 -5.19
CA SER A 258 -11.48 13.15 -5.86
C SER A 258 -12.54 12.28 -6.51
N ASP A 259 -12.14 11.27 -7.30
CA ASP A 259 -13.07 10.35 -7.95
C ASP A 259 -13.82 9.48 -6.93
N ALA A 260 -13.09 9.00 -5.90
CA ALA A 260 -13.72 8.22 -4.82
C ALA A 260 -14.77 9.05 -4.07
N TYR A 261 -14.53 10.34 -3.88
CA TYR A 261 -15.45 11.27 -3.24
C TYR A 261 -16.72 11.49 -4.09
N GLU A 262 -16.56 11.75 -5.39
CA GLU A 262 -17.67 11.92 -6.34
C GLU A 262 -18.55 10.65 -6.42
N MET A 263 -17.92 9.48 -6.34
CA MET A 263 -18.60 8.18 -6.39
C MET A 263 -19.14 7.70 -5.03
N HIS A 264 -18.96 8.45 -3.94
CA HIS A 264 -19.29 8.04 -2.57
C HIS A 264 -18.65 6.70 -2.17
N LYS A 265 -17.37 6.51 -2.55
CA LYS A 265 -16.55 5.31 -2.29
C LYS A 265 -15.28 5.60 -1.50
N HIS A 266 -15.24 6.70 -0.81
CA HIS A 266 -14.18 7.09 0.12
C HIS A 266 -14.52 6.64 1.55
N LEU A 267 -13.54 6.69 2.42
CA LEU A 267 -13.72 6.66 3.86
C LEU A 267 -13.87 8.10 4.37
N GLU A 268 -14.49 8.26 5.53
CA GLU A 268 -14.57 9.56 6.19
C GLU A 268 -14.44 9.43 7.70
N VAL A 269 -13.92 10.45 8.33
CA VAL A 269 -13.90 10.58 9.79
C VAL A 269 -14.68 11.82 10.22
N ASN A 270 -15.66 11.61 11.09
CA ASN A 270 -16.50 12.68 11.61
C ASN A 270 -15.75 13.61 12.57
N ILE A 271 -16.35 14.76 12.84
CA ILE A 271 -15.82 15.78 13.77
C ILE A 271 -15.58 15.16 15.14
N SER A 272 -14.38 15.34 15.69
CA SER A 272 -13.97 14.85 17.02
C SER A 272 -14.07 13.34 17.20
N GLU A 273 -14.12 12.57 16.10
CA GLU A 273 -14.13 11.10 16.11
C GLU A 273 -12.78 10.52 15.69
N THR A 274 -12.64 9.23 15.95
CA THR A 274 -11.55 8.40 15.46
C THR A 274 -12.12 7.28 14.63
N PHE A 275 -11.68 7.16 13.38
CA PHE A 275 -12.02 6.03 12.51
C PHE A 275 -10.89 5.00 12.55
N GLU A 276 -11.23 3.74 12.81
CA GLU A 276 -10.26 2.65 12.98
C GLU A 276 -10.53 1.48 12.04
N TRP A 277 -9.47 0.83 11.57
CA TRP A 277 -9.56 -0.40 10.78
C TRP A 277 -8.31 -1.26 10.94
N GLU A 278 -8.42 -2.54 10.53
CA GLU A 278 -7.32 -3.49 10.57
C GLU A 278 -7.18 -4.25 9.26
N ILE A 279 -5.93 -4.58 8.93
CA ILE A 279 -5.56 -5.53 7.88
C ILE A 279 -4.62 -6.55 8.52
N ILE A 280 -4.88 -7.84 8.30
CA ILE A 280 -4.13 -8.93 8.91
C ILE A 280 -3.37 -9.68 7.85
N TRP A 281 -2.05 -9.80 8.01
CA TRP A 281 -1.23 -10.70 7.21
C TRP A 281 -0.96 -11.99 7.98
N LYS A 282 -1.36 -13.13 7.41
CA LYS A 282 -1.07 -14.46 7.94
C LYS A 282 -0.01 -15.12 7.08
N ILE A 283 0.98 -15.71 7.76
CA ILE A 283 2.07 -16.41 7.11
C ILE A 283 1.85 -17.91 7.21
N ARG A 284 2.04 -18.61 6.09
CA ARG A 284 2.06 -20.08 6.02
C ARG A 284 3.27 -20.55 5.26
N LYS A 285 3.90 -21.63 5.71
CA LYS A 285 4.89 -22.35 4.93
C LYS A 285 4.19 -23.46 4.16
N LYS A 286 4.31 -23.45 2.86
CA LYS A 286 3.85 -24.55 2.01
C LYS A 286 4.90 -25.66 2.07
N THR A 287 4.47 -26.84 2.44
CA THR A 287 5.30 -28.06 2.47
C THR A 287 5.48 -28.62 1.06
#